data_3924300f7f47ba07e32c97e91e4f9303
#
_entry.id   3924300f7f47ba07e32c97e91e4f9303
#
_cell.length_a   1.000
_cell.length_b   1.000
_cell.length_c   1.000
_cell.angle_alpha   90.00
_cell.angle_beta   90.00
_cell.angle_gamma   90.00
#
_symmetry.space_group_name_H-M   'P 1'
#
loop_
_entity.id
_entity.type
_entity.pdbx_description
1 polymer ?
#
loop_
_entity_poly.entity_id
_entity_poly.type
_entity_poly.pdbx_seq_one_letter_code
_entity_poly.pdbx_strand_id
1 'polypeptide(L)'
;MPSVQISVNTTLGQAKIERLLKAVEPRTILNVIGARLTSYVDESFRTRGRGQWAPLSPLTLEFRRHGGDVPLQDTGRYKASYVTETDNQTFVEVGTNLKTASGLSLGRIHEFGTGPFTIRVKRAKMLAAQTRSGNWIIFGKQVNHPGIPARPVLPSKVVAEKLIQETIDGMLSRITAPTGGRFGG
;
A
#
# COMPACT_ATOMS: atom_id res chain seq x y z
N MET A 1 -16.18 -0.47 -9.42
CA MET A 1 -15.35 -1.65 -9.11
C MET A 1 -14.61 -1.32 -7.83
N PRO A 2 -14.56 -2.18 -6.81
CA PRO A 2 -13.99 -1.77 -5.53
C PRO A 2 -12.48 -1.71 -5.62
N SER A 3 -11.95 -0.49 -5.64
CA SER A 3 -10.61 -0.19 -5.19
C SER A 3 -10.53 -0.44 -3.67
N VAL A 4 -9.36 -0.78 -3.15
CA VAL A 4 -9.17 -0.75 -1.70
C VAL A 4 -9.03 0.73 -1.33
N GLN A 5 -10.13 1.30 -0.87
CA GLN A 5 -10.19 2.67 -0.38
C GLN A 5 -10.17 2.63 1.14
N ILE A 6 -9.25 3.36 1.75
CA ILE A 6 -9.33 3.68 3.17
C ILE A 6 -10.01 5.05 3.23
N SER A 7 -11.32 5.06 3.42
CA SER A 7 -12.04 6.26 3.80
C SER A 7 -12.01 6.39 5.32
N VAL A 8 -11.39 7.45 5.81
CA VAL A 8 -11.33 7.74 7.25
C VAL A 8 -12.39 8.79 7.55
N ASN A 9 -13.48 8.35 8.16
CA ASN A 9 -14.51 9.25 8.68
C ASN A 9 -14.28 9.40 10.20
N THR A 10 -13.78 10.58 10.63
CA THR A 10 -13.43 10.83 12.03
C THR A 10 -14.35 11.87 12.65
N THR A 11 -15.33 11.43 13.40
CA THR A 11 -16.24 12.32 14.16
C THR A 11 -15.53 13.14 15.25
N LEU A 12 -14.45 12.63 15.83
CA LEU A 12 -13.62 13.34 16.84
C LEU A 12 -12.65 14.35 16.23
N GLY A 13 -12.31 14.20 14.96
CA GLY A 13 -11.44 15.13 14.21
C GLY A 13 -12.18 16.35 13.68
N GLN A 14 -13.49 16.29 13.51
CA GLN A 14 -14.26 17.34 12.81
C GLN A 14 -14.08 18.72 13.43
N ALA A 15 -14.22 18.87 14.75
CA ALA A 15 -14.05 20.16 15.40
C ALA A 15 -12.62 20.73 15.29
N LYS A 16 -11.60 19.87 15.31
CA LYS A 16 -10.20 20.28 15.08
C LYS A 16 -9.95 20.58 13.60
N ILE A 17 -10.49 19.75 12.70
CA ILE A 17 -10.44 19.97 11.26
C ILE A 17 -11.15 21.27 10.88
N GLU A 18 -12.31 21.58 11.45
CA GLU A 18 -13.01 22.86 11.22
C GLU A 18 -12.19 24.08 11.64
N ARG A 19 -11.46 24.00 12.75
CA ARG A 19 -10.53 25.07 13.17
C ARG A 19 -9.35 25.21 12.20
N LEU A 20 -8.81 24.08 11.72
CA LEU A 20 -7.77 24.07 10.71
C LEU A 20 -8.28 24.58 9.36
N LEU A 21 -9.47 24.16 8.93
CA LEU A 21 -10.08 24.61 7.68
C LEU A 21 -10.36 26.13 7.67
N LYS A 22 -10.53 26.74 8.86
CA LYS A 22 -10.60 28.19 9.00
C LYS A 22 -9.22 28.88 8.96
N ALA A 23 -8.16 28.17 9.29
CA ALA A 23 -6.80 28.72 9.40
C ALA A 23 -5.88 28.34 8.23
N VAL A 24 -6.15 27.23 7.53
CA VAL A 24 -5.32 26.69 6.44
C VAL A 24 -6.21 26.18 5.33
N GLU A 25 -5.84 26.45 4.08
CA GLU A 25 -6.56 25.92 2.92
C GLU A 25 -6.68 24.38 2.97
N PRO A 26 -7.86 23.82 2.68
CA PRO A 26 -8.10 22.37 2.67
C PRO A 26 -7.07 21.62 1.84
N ARG A 27 -6.69 22.15 0.69
CA ARG A 27 -5.65 21.61 -0.19
C ARG A 27 -4.34 21.35 0.55
N THR A 28 -3.90 22.28 1.39
CA THR A 28 -2.64 22.15 2.13
C THR A 28 -2.70 20.99 3.13
N ILE A 29 -3.81 20.88 3.84
CA ILE A 29 -4.03 19.80 4.82
C ILE A 29 -4.04 18.43 4.12
N LEU A 30 -4.81 18.30 3.04
CA LEU A 30 -4.94 17.07 2.29
C LEU A 30 -3.60 16.63 1.66
N ASN A 31 -2.83 17.57 1.13
CA ASN A 31 -1.51 17.25 0.59
C ASN A 31 -0.54 16.75 1.67
N VAL A 32 -0.54 17.34 2.85
CA VAL A 32 0.32 16.88 3.96
C VAL A 32 -0.11 15.48 4.44
N ILE A 33 -1.42 15.25 4.56
CA ILE A 33 -1.95 13.92 4.90
C ILE A 33 -1.59 12.90 3.81
N GLY A 34 -1.77 13.25 2.53
CA GLY A 34 -1.42 12.39 1.41
C GLY A 34 0.07 12.01 1.41
N ALA A 35 0.95 12.98 1.62
CA ALA A 35 2.39 12.74 1.73
C ALA A 35 2.72 11.80 2.92
N ARG A 36 2.00 11.93 4.04
CA ARG A 36 2.19 11.07 5.20
C ARG A 36 1.75 9.64 4.94
N LEU A 37 0.60 9.46 4.26
CA LEU A 37 0.11 8.14 3.85
C LEU A 37 1.04 7.49 2.81
N THR A 38 1.55 8.26 1.84
CA THR A 38 2.54 7.78 0.87
C THR A 38 3.82 7.33 1.57
N SER A 39 4.31 8.10 2.53
CA SER A 39 5.48 7.73 3.35
C SER A 39 5.25 6.42 4.11
N TYR A 40 4.02 6.18 4.59
CA TYR A 40 3.67 4.92 5.23
C TYR A 40 3.76 3.74 4.26
N VAL A 41 3.27 3.90 3.03
CA VAL A 41 3.37 2.90 1.96
C VAL A 41 4.83 2.60 1.63
N ASP A 42 5.64 3.62 1.42
CA ASP A 42 7.07 3.46 1.13
C ASP A 42 7.81 2.73 2.26
N GLU A 43 7.50 3.08 3.51
CA GLU A 43 8.05 2.41 4.68
C GLU A 43 7.62 0.93 4.75
N SER A 44 6.37 0.61 4.38
CA SER A 44 5.92 -0.78 4.30
C SER A 44 6.76 -1.60 3.33
N PHE A 45 7.08 -1.04 2.16
CA PHE A 45 7.97 -1.70 1.20
C PHE A 45 9.41 -1.81 1.71
N ARG A 46 9.95 -0.76 2.32
CA ARG A 46 11.32 -0.71 2.82
C ARG A 46 11.56 -1.70 3.96
N THR A 47 10.57 -1.86 4.84
CA THR A 47 10.68 -2.66 6.07
C THR A 47 9.99 -4.02 5.97
N ARG A 48 9.59 -4.46 4.77
CA ARG A 48 8.84 -5.72 4.60
C ARG A 48 7.58 -5.76 5.48
N GLY A 49 6.77 -4.71 5.41
CA GLY A 49 5.57 -4.57 6.24
C GLY A 49 5.90 -4.45 7.73
N ARG A 50 6.95 -3.72 8.08
CA ARG A 50 7.44 -3.61 9.47
C ARG A 50 7.83 -4.96 10.07
N GLY A 51 8.45 -5.80 9.25
CA GLY A 51 8.85 -7.16 9.64
C GLY A 51 7.70 -8.19 9.68
N GLN A 52 6.49 -7.81 9.29
CA GLN A 52 5.31 -8.68 9.39
C GLN A 52 5.01 -9.50 8.13
N TRP A 53 5.59 -9.15 6.99
CA TRP A 53 5.31 -9.88 5.75
C TRP A 53 5.90 -11.28 5.79
N ALA A 54 5.07 -12.27 5.51
CA ALA A 54 5.53 -13.63 5.33
C ALA A 54 6.62 -13.70 4.24
N PRO A 55 7.68 -14.49 4.45
CA PRO A 55 8.74 -14.66 3.46
C PRO A 55 8.20 -15.27 2.16
N LEU A 56 9.00 -15.20 1.10
CA LEU A 56 8.69 -15.88 -0.14
C LEU A 56 8.96 -17.38 0.00
N SER A 57 8.12 -18.20 -0.64
CA SER A 57 8.39 -19.64 -0.71
C SER A 57 9.63 -19.92 -1.56
N PRO A 58 10.36 -21.02 -1.30
CA PRO A 58 11.51 -21.42 -2.12
C PRO A 58 11.16 -21.48 -3.61
N LEU A 59 10.00 -22.03 -3.94
CA LEU A 59 9.53 -22.10 -5.33
C LEU A 59 9.34 -20.71 -5.95
N THR A 60 8.81 -19.75 -5.18
CA THR A 60 8.67 -18.36 -5.67
C THR A 60 10.04 -17.74 -5.95
N LEU A 61 11.04 -18.01 -5.12
CA LEU A 61 12.40 -17.50 -5.31
C LEU A 61 13.04 -18.03 -6.61
N GLU A 62 12.76 -19.28 -6.96
CA GLU A 62 13.24 -19.90 -8.22
C GLU A 62 12.66 -19.23 -9.48
N PHE A 63 11.44 -18.69 -9.41
CA PHE A 63 10.78 -18.05 -10.55
C PHE A 63 10.94 -16.54 -10.61
N ARG A 64 11.59 -15.92 -9.66
CA ARG A 64 11.80 -14.45 -9.67
C ARG A 64 12.73 -14.02 -10.80
N ARG A 65 12.35 -12.98 -11.52
CA ARG A 65 13.09 -12.46 -12.68
C ARG A 65 14.39 -11.78 -12.27
N HIS A 66 14.35 -10.97 -11.22
CA HIS A 66 15.49 -10.14 -10.79
C HIS A 66 16.19 -10.68 -9.53
N GLY A 67 15.73 -11.80 -9.00
CA GLY A 67 16.27 -12.39 -7.77
C GLY A 67 15.91 -11.61 -6.52
N GLY A 68 16.66 -11.85 -5.45
CA GLY A 68 16.38 -11.26 -4.13
C GLY A 68 15.19 -11.92 -3.44
N ASP A 69 15.05 -11.67 -2.16
CA ASP A 69 14.06 -12.29 -1.27
C ASP A 69 12.97 -11.32 -0.79
N VAL A 70 13.03 -10.05 -1.22
CA VAL A 70 12.10 -9.02 -0.74
C VAL A 70 10.73 -9.21 -1.38
N PRO A 71 9.66 -9.52 -0.60
CA PRO A 71 8.33 -9.66 -1.14
C PRO A 71 7.85 -8.40 -1.87
N LEU A 72 6.97 -8.57 -2.85
CA LEU A 72 6.31 -7.52 -3.62
C LEU A 72 7.23 -6.61 -4.46
N GLN A 73 8.54 -6.89 -4.54
CA GLN A 73 9.54 -6.03 -5.19
C GLN A 73 10.38 -6.76 -6.25
N ASP A 74 9.80 -7.73 -7.01
CA ASP A 74 10.54 -8.40 -8.08
C ASP A 74 10.92 -7.44 -9.21
N THR A 75 9.94 -6.74 -9.78
CA THR A 75 10.13 -5.78 -10.87
C THR A 75 9.97 -4.32 -10.42
N GLY A 76 9.64 -4.08 -9.17
CA GLY A 76 9.29 -2.76 -8.66
C GLY A 76 7.92 -2.22 -9.13
N ARG A 77 7.29 -2.83 -10.14
CA ARG A 77 6.05 -2.36 -10.75
C ARG A 77 4.90 -2.20 -9.73
N TYR A 78 4.76 -3.12 -8.79
CA TYR A 78 3.71 -3.05 -7.79
C TYR A 78 3.92 -1.87 -6.83
N LYS A 79 5.14 -1.66 -6.34
CA LYS A 79 5.47 -0.48 -5.54
C LYS A 79 5.20 0.82 -6.30
N ALA A 80 5.67 0.90 -7.55
CA ALA A 80 5.51 2.10 -8.39
C ALA A 80 4.05 2.37 -8.82
N SER A 81 3.13 1.42 -8.60
CA SER A 81 1.72 1.60 -8.95
C SER A 81 0.88 2.27 -7.87
N TYR A 82 1.45 2.54 -6.70
CA TYR A 82 0.77 3.30 -5.66
C TYR A 82 0.78 4.79 -6.02
N VAL A 83 -0.39 5.37 -6.00
CA VAL A 83 -0.60 6.79 -6.30
C VAL A 83 -1.40 7.44 -5.18
N THR A 84 -1.24 8.75 -5.05
CA THR A 84 -2.04 9.59 -4.17
C THR A 84 -2.96 10.42 -5.04
N GLU A 85 -4.26 10.35 -4.77
CA GLU A 85 -5.30 11.13 -5.45
C GLU A 85 -6.01 12.03 -4.44
N THR A 86 -6.37 13.24 -4.85
CA THR A 86 -7.11 14.20 -4.04
C THR A 86 -7.95 15.11 -4.92
N ASP A 87 -9.11 15.52 -4.43
CA ASP A 87 -9.92 16.59 -5.03
C ASP A 87 -9.47 18.00 -4.54
N ASN A 88 -8.49 18.06 -3.65
CA ASN A 88 -8.00 19.28 -2.99
C ASN A 88 -9.03 19.99 -2.09
N GLN A 89 -10.15 19.35 -1.78
CA GLN A 89 -11.24 19.95 -1.00
C GLN A 89 -11.73 19.04 0.13
N THR A 90 -12.01 17.77 -0.17
CA THR A 90 -12.75 16.90 0.77
C THR A 90 -12.06 15.58 1.04
N PHE A 91 -11.24 15.06 0.12
CA PHE A 91 -10.61 13.76 0.29
C PHE A 91 -9.17 13.69 -0.20
N VAL A 92 -8.42 12.75 0.35
CA VAL A 92 -7.17 12.22 -0.17
C VAL A 92 -7.17 10.71 -0.04
N GLU A 93 -6.79 10.02 -1.11
CA GLU A 93 -6.68 8.57 -1.16
C GLU A 93 -5.26 8.16 -1.57
N VAL A 94 -4.79 7.05 -1.01
CA VAL A 94 -3.55 6.38 -1.43
C VAL A 94 -3.86 4.93 -1.76
N GLY A 95 -3.52 4.50 -2.95
CA GLY A 95 -3.86 3.16 -3.40
C GLY A 95 -3.23 2.75 -4.71
N THR A 96 -3.60 1.57 -5.18
CA THR A 96 -3.17 1.03 -6.47
C THR A 96 -4.33 0.43 -7.24
N ASN A 97 -4.38 0.75 -8.53
CA ASN A 97 -5.32 0.17 -9.50
C ASN A 97 -4.71 -1.01 -10.28
N LEU A 98 -3.54 -1.48 -9.89
CA LEU A 98 -2.85 -2.55 -10.61
C LEU A 98 -3.64 -3.86 -10.56
N LYS A 99 -3.82 -4.48 -11.73
CA LYS A 99 -4.55 -5.72 -11.91
C LYS A 99 -3.66 -6.82 -12.47
N THR A 100 -4.05 -8.06 -12.19
CA THR A 100 -3.52 -9.25 -12.89
C THR A 100 -3.99 -9.28 -14.34
N ALA A 101 -3.40 -10.13 -15.16
CA ALA A 101 -3.85 -10.38 -16.54
C ALA A 101 -5.31 -10.89 -16.60
N SER A 102 -5.82 -11.50 -15.53
CA SER A 102 -7.22 -11.94 -15.40
C SER A 102 -8.15 -10.87 -14.83
N GLY A 103 -7.66 -9.65 -14.61
CA GLY A 103 -8.47 -8.52 -14.13
C GLY A 103 -8.64 -8.43 -12.60
N LEU A 104 -8.02 -9.33 -11.83
CA LEU A 104 -8.10 -9.29 -10.36
C LEU A 104 -7.23 -8.15 -9.79
N SER A 105 -7.73 -7.46 -8.77
CA SER A 105 -6.97 -6.41 -8.09
C SER A 105 -5.77 -7.00 -7.33
N LEU A 106 -4.56 -6.60 -7.70
CA LEU A 106 -3.35 -6.98 -6.98
C LEU A 106 -3.31 -6.38 -5.57
N GLY A 107 -3.81 -5.16 -5.41
CA GLY A 107 -3.94 -4.53 -4.10
C GLY A 107 -4.72 -5.43 -3.14
N ARG A 108 -5.93 -5.87 -3.51
CA ARG A 108 -6.75 -6.76 -2.68
C ARG A 108 -6.07 -8.09 -2.36
N ILE A 109 -5.43 -8.69 -3.37
CA ILE A 109 -4.73 -9.97 -3.18
C ILE A 109 -3.62 -9.83 -2.13
N HIS A 110 -2.88 -8.75 -2.15
CA HIS A 110 -1.78 -8.57 -1.21
C HIS A 110 -2.21 -8.05 0.15
N GLU A 111 -3.24 -7.19 0.21
CA GLU A 111 -3.78 -6.72 1.51
C GLU A 111 -4.42 -7.85 2.32
N PHE A 112 -5.19 -8.72 1.67
CA PHE A 112 -5.99 -9.73 2.38
C PHE A 112 -5.51 -11.17 2.18
N GLY A 113 -4.57 -11.39 1.27
CA GLY A 113 -4.19 -12.73 0.86
C GLY A 113 -5.28 -13.44 0.05
N THR A 114 -5.07 -14.72 -0.21
CA THR A 114 -6.07 -15.63 -0.78
C THR A 114 -6.05 -16.96 -0.05
N GLY A 115 -7.20 -17.61 0.03
CA GLY A 115 -7.24 -19.03 0.39
C GLY A 115 -6.61 -19.92 -0.68
N PRO A 116 -6.52 -21.24 -0.44
CA PRO A 116 -6.05 -22.21 -1.42
C PRO A 116 -6.92 -22.20 -2.68
N PHE A 117 -6.28 -22.41 -3.83
CA PHE A 117 -6.98 -22.48 -5.12
C PHE A 117 -6.26 -23.44 -6.09
N THR A 118 -7.00 -23.92 -7.08
CA THR A 118 -6.44 -24.81 -8.10
C THR A 118 -6.20 -24.04 -9.39
N ILE A 119 -4.98 -24.11 -9.90
CA ILE A 119 -4.62 -23.60 -11.22
C ILE A 119 -4.75 -24.76 -12.21
N ARG A 120 -5.52 -24.56 -13.29
CA ARG A 120 -5.74 -25.56 -14.34
C ARG A 120 -5.31 -25.04 -15.69
N VAL A 121 -4.83 -25.93 -16.55
CA VAL A 121 -4.58 -25.58 -17.95
C VAL A 121 -5.86 -25.13 -18.64
N LYS A 122 -5.76 -24.10 -19.47
CA LYS A 122 -6.89 -23.65 -20.32
C LYS A 122 -6.71 -24.07 -21.79
N ARG A 123 -5.50 -23.92 -22.34
CA ARG A 123 -5.19 -24.18 -23.75
C ARG A 123 -3.92 -25.01 -23.96
N ALA A 124 -3.02 -25.02 -23.02
CA ALA A 124 -1.78 -25.76 -23.08
C ALA A 124 -1.98 -27.25 -22.72
N LYS A 125 -1.06 -28.11 -23.12
CA LYS A 125 -1.09 -29.54 -22.74
C LYS A 125 -0.79 -29.75 -21.25
N MET A 126 0.03 -28.87 -20.65
CA MET A 126 0.42 -28.93 -19.24
C MET A 126 0.85 -27.55 -18.72
N LEU A 127 0.83 -27.39 -17.39
CA LEU A 127 1.41 -26.25 -16.71
C LEU A 127 2.92 -26.48 -16.59
N ALA A 128 3.70 -25.54 -17.04
CA ALA A 128 5.15 -25.55 -16.89
C ALA A 128 5.64 -24.11 -16.73
N ALA A 129 6.73 -23.93 -16.02
CA ALA A 129 7.38 -22.63 -15.87
C ALA A 129 8.90 -22.82 -15.90
N GLN A 130 9.60 -21.84 -16.46
CA GLN A 130 11.06 -21.82 -16.48
C GLN A 130 11.57 -21.10 -15.24
N THR A 131 12.49 -21.73 -14.52
CA THR A 131 13.18 -21.12 -13.39
C THR A 131 14.14 -20.03 -13.88
N ARG A 132 14.63 -19.22 -12.97
CA ARG A 132 15.67 -18.22 -13.24
C ARG A 132 16.96 -18.84 -13.79
N SER A 133 17.31 -20.07 -13.35
CA SER A 133 18.47 -20.83 -13.83
C SER A 133 18.27 -21.43 -15.22
N GLY A 134 17.11 -21.26 -15.84
CA GLY A 134 16.79 -21.79 -17.17
C GLY A 134 16.15 -23.18 -17.15
N ASN A 135 16.05 -23.85 -16.02
CA ASN A 135 15.44 -25.16 -15.89
C ASN A 135 13.91 -25.09 -15.99
N TRP A 136 13.29 -26.13 -16.57
CA TRP A 136 11.84 -26.22 -16.65
C TRP A 136 11.27 -27.07 -15.50
N ILE A 137 10.26 -26.54 -14.81
CA ILE A 137 9.46 -27.28 -13.85
C ILE A 137 8.10 -27.56 -14.47
N ILE A 138 7.72 -28.84 -14.54
CA ILE A 138 6.46 -29.31 -15.12
C ILE A 138 5.51 -29.66 -13.96
N PHE A 139 4.36 -29.01 -13.91
CA PHE A 139 3.35 -29.21 -12.86
C PHE A 139 2.20 -30.14 -13.28
N GLY A 140 2.14 -30.57 -14.55
CA GLY A 140 1.05 -31.37 -15.10
C GLY A 140 -0.18 -30.54 -15.50
N LYS A 141 -1.37 -31.15 -15.46
CA LYS A 141 -2.60 -30.48 -15.93
C LYS A 141 -3.22 -29.52 -14.90
N GLN A 142 -2.87 -29.68 -13.65
CA GLN A 142 -3.33 -28.81 -12.56
C GLN A 142 -2.31 -28.74 -11.43
N VAL A 143 -2.38 -27.63 -10.67
CA VAL A 143 -1.61 -27.39 -9.46
C VAL A 143 -2.53 -26.88 -8.38
N ASN A 144 -2.45 -27.45 -7.19
CA ASN A 144 -3.10 -26.94 -5.99
C ASN A 144 -2.19 -25.91 -5.34
N HIS A 145 -2.57 -24.64 -5.42
CA HIS A 145 -1.84 -23.53 -4.82
C HIS A 145 -2.32 -23.32 -3.39
N PRO A 146 -1.42 -23.22 -2.38
CA PRO A 146 -1.80 -23.10 -0.97
C PRO A 146 -2.48 -21.78 -0.61
N GLY A 147 -2.55 -20.86 -1.56
CA GLY A 147 -2.99 -19.48 -1.33
C GLY A 147 -1.80 -18.52 -1.29
N ILE A 148 -2.13 -17.25 -1.23
CA ILE A 148 -1.15 -16.16 -1.14
C ILE A 148 -1.28 -15.54 0.25
N PRO A 149 -0.22 -15.53 1.08
CA PRO A 149 -0.29 -14.90 2.39
C PRO A 149 -0.53 -13.39 2.26
N ALA A 150 -1.30 -12.84 3.17
CA ALA A 150 -1.50 -11.40 3.26
C ALA A 150 -0.16 -10.68 3.50
N ARG A 151 0.04 -9.59 2.80
CA ARG A 151 1.18 -8.68 2.95
C ARG A 151 0.67 -7.25 2.84
N PRO A 152 -0.03 -6.77 3.88
CA PRO A 152 -0.65 -5.46 3.84
C PRO A 152 0.39 -4.36 3.66
N VAL A 153 0.11 -3.45 2.74
CA VAL A 153 0.93 -2.28 2.42
C VAL A 153 0.32 -1.03 3.03
N LEU A 154 -1.01 -0.94 3.00
CA LEU A 154 -1.76 0.19 3.51
C LEU A 154 -1.89 0.16 5.04
N PRO A 155 -2.02 1.31 5.71
CA PRO A 155 -2.30 1.34 7.13
C PRO A 155 -3.69 0.75 7.42
N SER A 156 -3.83 0.03 8.52
CA SER A 156 -5.16 -0.30 9.04
C SER A 156 -5.93 0.98 9.39
N LYS A 157 -7.25 0.89 9.49
CA LYS A 157 -8.09 2.04 9.85
C LYS A 157 -7.56 2.77 11.09
N VAL A 158 -7.28 2.05 12.16
CA VAL A 158 -6.75 2.61 13.42
C VAL A 158 -5.43 3.33 13.22
N VAL A 159 -4.52 2.74 12.44
CA VAL A 159 -3.21 3.35 12.14
C VAL A 159 -3.38 4.59 11.27
N ALA A 160 -4.25 4.54 10.27
CA ALA A 160 -4.54 5.69 9.41
C ALA A 160 -5.11 6.86 10.20
N GLU A 161 -6.10 6.61 11.07
CA GLU A 161 -6.69 7.62 11.95
C GLU A 161 -5.65 8.28 12.85
N LYS A 162 -4.77 7.47 13.45
CA LYS A 162 -3.66 7.96 14.27
C LYS A 162 -2.69 8.85 13.48
N LEU A 163 -2.28 8.40 12.30
CA LEU A 163 -1.40 9.17 11.42
C LEU A 163 -2.01 10.52 11.02
N ILE A 164 -3.28 10.53 10.69
CA ILE A 164 -4.01 11.75 10.34
C ILE A 164 -4.08 12.68 11.55
N GLN A 165 -4.45 12.16 12.72
CA GLN A 165 -4.53 12.95 13.94
C GLN A 165 -3.19 13.58 14.31
N GLU A 166 -2.11 12.79 14.31
CA GLU A 166 -0.75 13.30 14.58
C GLU A 166 -0.32 14.37 13.57
N THR A 167 -0.70 14.20 12.32
CA THR A 167 -0.41 15.18 11.25
C THR A 167 -1.14 16.49 11.51
N ILE A 168 -2.42 16.44 11.83
CA ILE A 168 -3.24 17.60 12.13
C ILE A 168 -2.74 18.32 13.38
N ASP A 169 -2.44 17.59 14.46
CA ASP A 169 -1.92 18.15 15.70
C ASP A 169 -0.56 18.83 15.48
N GLY A 170 0.31 18.22 14.66
CA GLY A 170 1.59 18.80 14.28
C GLY A 170 1.44 20.09 13.44
N MET A 171 0.44 20.17 12.56
CA MET A 171 0.14 21.38 11.80
C MET A 171 -0.41 22.49 12.72
N LEU A 172 -1.35 22.15 13.62
CA LEU A 172 -1.90 23.09 14.60
C LEU A 172 -0.83 23.67 15.50
N SER A 173 0.06 22.83 16.02
CA SER A 173 1.15 23.26 16.90
C SER A 173 2.09 24.26 16.22
N ARG A 174 2.34 24.09 14.92
CA ARG A 174 3.16 25.06 14.15
C ARG A 174 2.46 26.39 13.92
N ILE A 175 1.13 26.39 13.73
CA ILE A 175 0.34 27.60 13.49
C ILE A 175 0.16 28.38 14.81
N THR A 176 0.06 27.67 15.96
CA THR A 176 -0.15 28.26 17.27
C THR A 176 1.13 28.57 18.03
N ALA A 177 2.28 28.12 17.54
CA ALA A 177 3.56 28.44 18.14
C ALA A 177 3.80 29.97 18.11
N PRO A 178 4.13 30.59 19.24
CA PRO A 178 4.44 32.02 19.25
C PRO A 178 5.65 32.27 18.34
N THR A 179 5.47 33.14 17.37
CA THR A 179 6.60 33.64 16.56
C THR A 179 7.53 34.37 17.53
N GLY A 180 8.57 33.66 17.97
CA GLY A 180 9.62 34.25 18.81
C GLY A 180 10.26 35.41 18.05
N GLY A 181 9.82 36.59 18.32
CA GLY A 181 10.45 37.81 17.85
C GLY A 181 11.87 37.86 18.41
N ARG A 182 12.85 37.63 17.55
CA ARG A 182 14.20 38.13 17.79
C ARG A 182 14.12 39.64 17.67
N PHE A 183 13.81 40.32 18.74
CA PHE A 183 14.25 41.71 18.89
C PHE A 183 15.74 41.65 19.24
N GLY A 184 16.56 41.87 18.23
CA GLY A 184 17.95 42.20 18.40
C GLY A 184 18.05 43.55 19.09
N GLY A 185 18.72 43.60 20.21
CA GLY A 185 19.30 44.77 20.77
C GLY A 185 20.73 44.97 20.24
#